data_84c4721c8b4292592bccd81e1ae7723a
#
_entry.id   84c4721c8b4292592bccd81e1ae7723a
#
_cell.length_a   1.000
_cell.length_b   1.000
_cell.length_c   1.000
_cell.angle_alpha   90.00
_cell.angle_beta   90.00
_cell.angle_gamma   90.00
#
_symmetry.space_group_name_H-M   'P 1'
#
loop_
_entity.id
_entity.type
_entity.pdbx_description
1 polymer ?
#
loop_
_entity_poly.entity_id
_entity_poly.type
_entity_poly.pdbx_seq_one_letter_code
_entity_poly.pdbx_strand_id
1 'polypeptide(L)'
;MTKTTTTDFDTLRDGDTIDGPTFAVSRESIRLFCDASLDYNPLHLDDDYMKGDFGRTNFGGIIMHGMNNFGLITRMLTDWAYPAGAIQRRLETRWLKPVKPGDTIEPIGVVKSKQSTQKSRWVLIDVLVRNQNGEQVATGEAMVEFPVPGSIAA
;
A
#
# COMPACT_ATOMS: atom_id res chain seq x y z
N MET A 1 3.56 18.00 -8.78
CA MET A 1 2.84 18.63 -7.65
C MET A 1 1.51 17.90 -7.55
N THR A 2 1.39 17.00 -6.62
CA THR A 2 0.17 16.21 -6.39
C THR A 2 -0.87 17.15 -5.80
N LYS A 3 -2.00 17.26 -6.47
CA LYS A 3 -3.13 18.04 -5.99
C LYS A 3 -3.69 17.32 -4.77
N THR A 4 -3.33 17.77 -3.57
CA THR A 4 -3.94 17.29 -2.33
C THR A 4 -5.37 17.83 -2.32
N THR A 5 -6.29 17.07 -2.88
CA THR A 5 -7.71 17.33 -2.72
C THR A 5 -8.03 16.97 -1.28
N THR A 6 -8.46 17.94 -0.50
CA THR A 6 -8.89 17.72 0.90
C THR A 6 -9.96 16.65 0.88
N THR A 7 -9.69 15.52 1.52
CA THR A 7 -10.62 14.40 1.57
C THR A 7 -11.77 14.76 2.50
N ASP A 8 -12.98 14.78 1.98
CA ASP A 8 -14.19 15.02 2.75
C ASP A 8 -15.09 13.80 2.68
N PHE A 9 -15.37 13.18 3.83
CA PHE A 9 -16.21 12.00 3.94
C PHE A 9 -17.57 12.18 3.26
N ASP A 10 -18.20 13.34 3.40
CA ASP A 10 -19.55 13.54 2.91
C ASP A 10 -19.63 13.60 1.37
N THR A 11 -18.54 14.01 0.73
CA THR A 11 -18.44 14.10 -0.74
C THR A 11 -17.94 12.83 -1.40
N LEU A 12 -17.31 11.90 -0.66
CA LEU A 12 -16.81 10.63 -1.19
C LEU A 12 -17.93 9.78 -1.79
N ARG A 13 -17.61 9.10 -2.90
CA ARG A 13 -18.52 8.20 -3.63
C ARG A 13 -17.84 6.85 -3.87
N ASP A 14 -18.65 5.81 -3.96
CA ASP A 14 -18.20 4.51 -4.41
C ASP A 14 -17.62 4.63 -5.83
N GLY A 15 -16.43 4.06 -6.02
CA GLY A 15 -15.66 4.17 -7.27
C GLY A 15 -14.66 5.33 -7.33
N ASP A 16 -14.65 6.26 -6.37
CA ASP A 16 -13.61 7.29 -6.31
C ASP A 16 -12.22 6.66 -6.16
N THR A 17 -11.23 7.20 -6.88
CA THR A 17 -9.87 6.68 -6.87
C THR A 17 -8.95 7.47 -5.95
N ILE A 18 -8.00 6.76 -5.37
CA ILE A 18 -6.94 7.31 -4.52
C ILE A 18 -5.62 6.92 -5.17
N ASP A 19 -4.87 7.89 -5.65
CA ASP A 19 -3.58 7.65 -6.29
C ASP A 19 -2.46 7.73 -5.22
N GLY A 20 -1.60 6.74 -5.23
CA GLY A 20 -0.45 6.69 -4.35
C GLY A 20 0.84 7.16 -5.02
N PRO A 21 1.94 7.20 -4.26
CA PRO A 21 3.24 7.60 -4.79
C PRO A 21 3.83 6.53 -5.69
N THR A 22 4.38 6.94 -6.81
CA THR A 22 5.23 6.07 -7.64
C THR A 22 6.53 5.77 -6.90
N PHE A 23 6.95 4.50 -6.89
CA PHE A 23 8.16 4.05 -6.21
C PHE A 23 9.05 3.25 -7.17
N ALA A 24 10.26 3.77 -7.42
CA ALA A 24 11.29 3.07 -8.18
C ALA A 24 12.04 2.10 -7.25
N VAL A 25 11.99 0.81 -7.57
CA VAL A 25 12.60 -0.25 -6.77
C VAL A 25 14.05 -0.44 -7.17
N SER A 26 14.96 -0.27 -6.22
CA SER A 26 16.38 -0.48 -6.41
C SER A 26 16.93 -1.45 -5.37
N ARG A 27 18.13 -2.00 -5.60
CA ARG A 27 18.84 -2.81 -4.60
C ARG A 27 19.09 -2.02 -3.32
N GLU A 28 19.37 -0.72 -3.47
CA GLU A 28 19.57 0.18 -2.34
C GLU A 28 18.27 0.34 -1.53
N SER A 29 17.14 0.60 -2.19
CA SER A 29 15.84 0.73 -1.50
C SER A 29 15.43 -0.54 -0.79
N ILE A 30 15.71 -1.72 -1.36
CA ILE A 30 15.50 -3.02 -0.71
C ILE A 30 16.40 -3.14 0.53
N ARG A 31 17.68 -2.79 0.41
CA ARG A 31 18.62 -2.82 1.54
C ARG A 31 18.20 -1.89 2.67
N LEU A 32 17.78 -0.66 2.34
CA LEU A 32 17.26 0.28 3.34
C LEU A 32 16.02 -0.27 4.06
N PHE A 33 15.17 -1.01 3.36
CA PHE A 33 14.03 -1.66 4.00
C PHE A 33 14.46 -2.81 4.92
N CYS A 34 15.48 -3.61 4.54
CA CYS A 34 16.06 -4.61 5.44
C CYS A 34 16.53 -3.96 6.75
N ASP A 35 17.28 -2.86 6.64
CA ASP A 35 17.84 -2.15 7.80
C ASP A 35 16.72 -1.53 8.67
N ALA A 36 15.65 -1.04 8.09
CA ALA A 36 14.50 -0.47 8.80
C ALA A 36 13.60 -1.53 9.46
N SER A 37 13.41 -2.67 8.80
CA SER A 37 12.52 -3.75 9.25
C SER A 37 13.23 -4.83 10.06
N LEU A 38 14.58 -4.88 10.02
CA LEU A 38 15.43 -5.95 10.53
C LEU A 38 15.16 -7.32 9.89
N ASP A 39 14.55 -7.32 8.70
CA ASP A 39 14.31 -8.52 7.90
C ASP A 39 15.43 -8.69 6.87
N TYR A 40 16.42 -9.47 7.25
CA TYR A 40 17.58 -9.81 6.41
C TYR A 40 17.45 -11.17 5.74
N ASN A 41 16.23 -11.58 5.42
CA ASN A 41 16.03 -12.83 4.69
C ASN A 41 16.83 -12.80 3.36
N PRO A 42 17.62 -13.84 3.06
CA PRO A 42 18.44 -13.89 1.86
C PRO A 42 17.65 -13.74 0.54
N LEU A 43 16.34 -13.97 0.53
CA LEU A 43 15.45 -13.65 -0.60
C LEU A 43 15.60 -12.21 -1.11
N HIS A 44 16.01 -11.29 -0.24
CA HIS A 44 16.05 -9.87 -0.51
C HIS A 44 17.47 -9.35 -0.77
N LEU A 45 18.50 -10.13 -0.45
CA LEU A 45 19.88 -9.64 -0.44
C LEU A 45 20.88 -10.50 -1.22
N ASP A 46 20.61 -11.79 -1.40
CA ASP A 46 21.57 -12.76 -1.90
C ASP A 46 21.13 -13.35 -3.25
N ASP A 47 21.77 -12.90 -4.33
CA ASP A 47 21.49 -13.42 -5.67
C ASP A 47 21.92 -14.88 -5.86
N ASP A 48 22.97 -15.33 -5.14
CA ASP A 48 23.41 -16.73 -5.24
C ASP A 48 22.42 -17.66 -4.55
N TYR A 49 21.89 -17.24 -3.41
CA TYR A 49 20.75 -17.90 -2.76
C TYR A 49 19.53 -17.98 -3.70
N MET A 50 19.25 -16.90 -4.44
CA MET A 50 18.09 -16.80 -5.34
C MET A 50 18.26 -17.57 -6.66
N LYS A 51 19.43 -18.14 -6.95
CA LYS A 51 19.62 -19.11 -8.05
C LYS A 51 19.07 -20.49 -7.72
N GLY A 52 18.83 -20.78 -6.44
CA GLY A 52 18.21 -22.01 -5.97
C GLY A 52 16.71 -22.06 -6.29
N ASP A 53 16.16 -23.28 -6.23
CA ASP A 53 14.72 -23.48 -6.40
C ASP A 53 14.00 -23.29 -5.06
N PHE A 54 13.03 -22.36 -5.04
CA PHE A 54 12.13 -22.19 -3.91
C PHE A 54 10.86 -23.00 -4.17
N GLY A 55 10.88 -24.27 -3.82
CA GLY A 55 9.81 -25.18 -4.18
C GLY A 55 9.68 -25.27 -5.70
N ARG A 56 8.59 -24.73 -6.28
CA ARG A 56 8.36 -24.70 -7.74
C ARG A 56 8.64 -23.34 -8.38
N THR A 57 9.16 -22.37 -7.61
CA THR A 57 9.30 -20.99 -8.07
C THR A 57 10.76 -20.60 -8.16
N ASN A 58 11.20 -20.23 -9.35
CA ASN A 58 12.47 -19.56 -9.55
C ASN A 58 12.20 -18.08 -9.81
N PHE A 59 12.65 -17.20 -8.90
CA PHE A 59 12.46 -15.75 -9.01
C PHE A 59 13.50 -15.09 -9.92
N GLY A 60 14.63 -15.77 -10.19
CA GLY A 60 15.70 -15.27 -11.08
C GLY A 60 16.47 -14.07 -10.53
N GLY A 61 16.51 -13.90 -9.21
CA GLY A 61 17.23 -12.84 -8.50
C GLY A 61 16.47 -12.36 -7.27
N ILE A 62 17.07 -11.43 -6.52
CA ILE A 62 16.46 -10.88 -5.31
C ILE A 62 15.12 -10.20 -5.59
N ILE A 63 14.24 -10.24 -4.61
CA ILE A 63 12.91 -9.63 -4.67
C ILE A 63 12.71 -8.64 -3.53
N MET A 64 11.86 -7.65 -3.76
CA MET A 64 11.45 -6.68 -2.74
C MET A 64 10.56 -7.35 -1.69
N HIS A 65 10.67 -6.92 -0.45
CA HIS A 65 9.79 -7.36 0.64
C HIS A 65 8.32 -7.10 0.31
N GLY A 66 7.46 -8.08 0.55
CA GLY A 66 6.01 -7.89 0.47
C GLY A 66 5.53 -6.78 1.38
N MET A 67 6.13 -6.67 2.58
CA MET A 67 5.82 -5.61 3.55
C MET A 67 6.17 -4.20 3.07
N ASN A 68 7.06 -4.05 2.07
CA ASN A 68 7.29 -2.75 1.45
C ASN A 68 6.07 -2.29 0.61
N ASN A 69 5.41 -3.22 -0.13
CA ASN A 69 4.11 -2.94 -0.76
C ASN A 69 3.07 -2.49 0.28
N PHE A 70 3.01 -3.19 1.43
CA PHE A 70 2.11 -2.83 2.54
C PHE A 70 2.39 -1.39 3.02
N GLY A 71 3.66 -1.04 3.21
CA GLY A 71 4.08 0.31 3.61
C GLY A 71 3.69 1.39 2.60
N LEU A 72 3.82 1.12 1.29
CA LEU A 72 3.43 2.04 0.23
C LEU A 72 1.91 2.26 0.18
N ILE A 73 1.12 1.20 0.36
CA ILE A 73 -0.34 1.30 0.48
C ILE A 73 -0.71 2.13 1.72
N THR A 74 -0.08 1.84 2.87
CA THR A 74 -0.30 2.61 4.10
C THR A 74 0.02 4.09 3.91
N ARG A 75 1.14 4.40 3.24
CA ARG A 75 1.49 5.79 2.92
C ARG A 75 0.42 6.46 2.05
N MET A 76 -0.02 5.82 0.97
CA MET A 76 -1.10 6.32 0.13
C MET A 76 -2.36 6.65 0.95
N LEU A 77 -2.80 5.71 1.78
CA LEU A 77 -4.00 5.88 2.60
C LEU A 77 -3.82 6.98 3.65
N THR A 78 -2.64 7.08 4.26
CA THR A 78 -2.34 8.10 5.27
C THR A 78 -2.28 9.49 4.63
N ASP A 79 -1.58 9.65 3.50
CA ASP A 79 -1.48 10.91 2.79
C ASP A 79 -2.87 11.42 2.34
N TRP A 80 -3.75 10.49 1.96
CA TRP A 80 -5.13 10.79 1.59
C TRP A 80 -6.02 11.13 2.78
N ALA A 81 -5.92 10.38 3.87
CA ALA A 81 -6.83 10.44 5.02
C ALA A 81 -6.45 11.50 6.06
N TYR A 82 -5.15 11.78 6.22
CA TYR A 82 -4.63 12.68 7.27
C TYR A 82 -5.23 14.07 7.25
N PRO A 83 -5.41 14.75 6.09
CA PRO A 83 -6.00 16.10 6.08
C PRO A 83 -7.42 16.16 6.65
N ALA A 84 -8.16 15.05 6.63
CA ALA A 84 -9.49 14.92 7.21
C ALA A 84 -9.49 14.42 8.68
N GLY A 85 -8.31 14.21 9.27
CA GLY A 85 -8.18 13.61 10.60
C GLY A 85 -8.59 12.13 10.66
N ALA A 86 -8.64 11.46 9.52
CA ALA A 86 -9.04 10.06 9.44
C ALA A 86 -7.85 9.10 9.69
N ILE A 87 -8.15 7.89 10.13
CA ILE A 87 -7.16 6.91 10.59
C ILE A 87 -7.38 5.58 9.88
N GLN A 88 -6.30 5.00 9.33
CA GLN A 88 -6.32 3.61 8.85
C GLN A 88 -6.49 2.66 10.04
N ARG A 89 -7.54 1.84 10.03
CA ARG A 89 -7.83 0.87 11.10
C ARG A 89 -7.50 -0.55 10.70
N ARG A 90 -7.59 -0.87 9.42
CA ARG A 90 -7.31 -2.21 8.92
C ARG A 90 -6.69 -2.11 7.54
N LEU A 91 -5.75 -3.00 7.26
CA LEU A 91 -5.23 -3.26 5.93
C LEU A 91 -4.91 -4.75 5.82
N GLU A 92 -5.51 -5.41 4.85
CA GLU A 92 -5.20 -6.78 4.46
C GLU A 92 -4.62 -6.77 3.05
N THR A 93 -3.55 -7.52 2.83
CA THR A 93 -2.90 -7.58 1.52
C THR A 93 -2.57 -9.00 1.12
N ARG A 94 -2.59 -9.23 -0.19
CA ARG A 94 -2.13 -10.46 -0.84
C ARG A 94 -1.07 -10.11 -1.87
N TRP A 95 0.05 -10.81 -1.82
CA TRP A 95 1.12 -10.70 -2.79
C TRP A 95 0.81 -11.60 -3.99
N LEU A 96 0.82 -11.05 -5.19
CA LEU A 96 0.44 -11.76 -6.42
C LEU A 96 1.65 -12.10 -7.29
N LYS A 97 2.60 -11.15 -7.39
CA LYS A 97 3.81 -11.28 -8.18
C LYS A 97 5.01 -10.70 -7.43
N PRO A 98 6.22 -11.26 -7.62
CA PRO A 98 7.42 -10.68 -7.08
C PRO A 98 7.70 -9.32 -7.72
N VAL A 99 8.18 -8.39 -6.92
CA VAL A 99 8.70 -7.09 -7.37
C VAL A 99 10.23 -7.14 -7.29
N LYS A 100 10.91 -6.68 -8.32
CA LYS A 100 12.36 -6.81 -8.47
C LYS A 100 13.06 -5.45 -8.56
N PRO A 101 14.38 -5.39 -8.31
CA PRO A 101 15.17 -4.20 -8.67
C PRO A 101 14.97 -3.84 -10.14
N GLY A 102 14.71 -2.57 -10.42
CA GLY A 102 14.40 -2.04 -11.76
C GLY A 102 12.90 -1.89 -12.02
N ASP A 103 12.03 -2.49 -11.20
CA ASP A 103 10.60 -2.24 -11.31
C ASP A 103 10.24 -0.84 -10.78
N THR A 104 9.15 -0.32 -11.30
CA THR A 104 8.48 0.87 -10.76
C THR A 104 7.05 0.47 -10.40
N ILE A 105 6.65 0.73 -9.18
CA ILE A 105 5.34 0.34 -8.66
C ILE A 105 4.56 1.55 -8.15
N GLU A 106 3.23 1.42 -8.18
CA GLU A 106 2.30 2.46 -7.76
C GLU A 106 1.11 1.82 -7.04
N PRO A 107 0.83 2.19 -5.77
CA PRO A 107 -0.39 1.80 -5.08
C PRO A 107 -1.57 2.65 -5.55
N ILE A 108 -2.72 2.02 -5.68
CA ILE A 108 -3.99 2.65 -6.06
C ILE A 108 -5.07 2.13 -5.11
N GLY A 109 -5.91 3.03 -4.61
CA GLY A 109 -7.12 2.71 -3.87
C GLY A 109 -8.37 3.03 -4.67
N VAL A 110 -9.43 2.25 -4.44
CA VAL A 110 -10.77 2.54 -4.99
C VAL A 110 -11.76 2.46 -3.85
N VAL A 111 -12.51 3.52 -3.62
CA VAL A 111 -13.56 3.54 -2.60
C VAL A 111 -14.61 2.49 -2.97
N LYS A 112 -14.76 1.49 -2.10
CA LYS A 112 -15.69 0.39 -2.28
C LYS A 112 -17.06 0.68 -1.69
N SER A 113 -17.08 1.25 -0.50
CA SER A 113 -18.28 1.67 0.20
C SER A 113 -17.95 2.57 1.37
N LYS A 114 -18.94 3.38 1.78
CA LYS A 114 -18.84 4.14 3.02
C LYS A 114 -20.05 3.90 3.92
N GLN A 115 -19.82 3.97 5.22
CA GLN A 115 -20.88 3.86 6.23
C GLN A 115 -20.75 4.96 7.28
N SER A 116 -21.90 5.45 7.71
CA SER A 116 -22.02 6.47 8.75
C SER A 116 -23.09 6.09 9.74
N THR A 117 -22.75 6.17 11.02
CA THR A 117 -23.66 6.04 12.15
C THR A 117 -23.50 7.26 13.06
N GLN A 118 -24.28 7.35 14.13
CA GLN A 118 -24.11 8.39 15.13
C GLN A 118 -22.74 8.33 15.86
N LYS A 119 -22.06 7.15 15.84
CA LYS A 119 -20.86 6.89 16.62
C LYS A 119 -19.62 6.63 15.78
N SER A 120 -19.78 6.39 14.47
CA SER A 120 -18.65 6.00 13.60
C SER A 120 -18.91 6.37 12.15
N ARG A 121 -17.85 6.73 11.45
CA ARG A 121 -17.81 6.95 10.01
C ARG A 121 -16.61 6.20 9.43
N TRP A 122 -16.84 5.32 8.48
CA TRP A 122 -15.74 4.57 7.89
C TRP A 122 -15.93 4.30 6.40
N VAL A 123 -14.80 4.10 5.72
CA VAL A 123 -14.71 3.83 4.30
C VAL A 123 -13.97 2.51 4.11
N LEU A 124 -14.53 1.61 3.31
CA LEU A 124 -13.83 0.45 2.76
C LEU A 124 -13.21 0.83 1.42
N ILE A 125 -11.99 0.40 1.20
CA ILE A 125 -11.19 0.74 0.03
C ILE A 125 -10.57 -0.54 -0.49
N ASP A 126 -10.87 -0.92 -1.73
CA ASP A 126 -10.11 -1.93 -2.43
C ASP A 126 -8.76 -1.32 -2.84
N VAL A 127 -7.67 -2.00 -2.50
CA VAL A 127 -6.32 -1.52 -2.79
C VAL A 127 -5.58 -2.48 -3.72
N LEU A 128 -4.77 -1.93 -4.58
CA LEU A 128 -3.89 -2.69 -5.46
C LEU A 128 -2.57 -1.97 -5.66
N VAL A 129 -1.53 -2.71 -6.02
CA VAL A 129 -0.25 -2.15 -6.48
C VAL A 129 0.01 -2.66 -7.89
N ARG A 130 0.30 -1.75 -8.81
CA ARG A 130 0.67 -2.05 -10.20
C ARG A 130 2.15 -1.81 -10.42
N ASN A 131 2.74 -2.59 -11.32
CA ASN A 131 4.07 -2.29 -11.84
C ASN A 131 4.00 -1.42 -13.11
N GLN A 132 5.16 -1.07 -13.68
CA GLN A 132 5.29 -0.26 -14.90
C GLN A 132 4.62 -0.86 -16.15
N ASN A 133 4.32 -2.16 -16.12
CA ASN A 133 3.62 -2.87 -17.22
C ASN A 133 2.10 -2.92 -17.01
N GLY A 134 1.60 -2.28 -15.94
CA GLY A 134 0.19 -2.34 -15.56
C GLY A 134 -0.23 -3.65 -14.88
N GLU A 135 0.71 -4.54 -14.57
CA GLU A 135 0.42 -5.80 -13.90
C GLU A 135 0.21 -5.59 -12.40
N GLN A 136 -0.80 -6.24 -11.85
CA GLN A 136 -1.04 -6.24 -10.41
C GLN A 136 0.00 -7.12 -9.70
N VAL A 137 0.77 -6.53 -8.81
CA VAL A 137 1.79 -7.20 -7.98
C VAL A 137 1.29 -7.47 -6.56
N ALA A 138 0.35 -6.66 -6.08
CA ALA A 138 -0.35 -6.86 -4.81
C ALA A 138 -1.79 -6.38 -4.91
N THR A 139 -2.66 -6.92 -4.03
CA THR A 139 -4.06 -6.49 -3.88
C THR A 139 -4.48 -6.62 -2.43
N GLY A 140 -5.59 -5.99 -2.06
CA GLY A 140 -6.11 -6.07 -0.70
C GLY A 140 -7.33 -5.21 -0.46
N GLU A 141 -7.66 -5.08 0.82
CA GLU A 141 -8.74 -4.20 1.31
C GLU A 141 -8.26 -3.42 2.53
N ALA A 142 -8.62 -2.16 2.58
CA ALA A 142 -8.37 -1.30 3.72
C ALA A 142 -9.66 -0.75 4.32
N MET A 143 -9.61 -0.41 5.62
CA MET A 143 -10.66 0.34 6.30
C MET A 143 -10.06 1.60 6.91
N VAL A 144 -10.67 2.74 6.60
CA VAL A 144 -10.29 4.05 7.13
C VAL A 144 -11.47 4.63 7.89
N GLU A 145 -11.22 5.02 9.14
CA GLU A 145 -12.21 5.66 10.01
C GLU A 145 -12.04 7.17 9.97
N PHE A 146 -13.15 7.87 9.74
CA PHE A 146 -13.24 9.33 9.74
C PHE A 146 -13.82 9.85 11.04
N PRO A 147 -13.46 11.07 11.45
CA PRO A 147 -14.05 11.71 12.62
C PRO A 147 -15.57 11.86 12.46
N VAL A 148 -16.31 11.64 13.54
CA VAL A 148 -17.74 12.00 13.59
C VAL A 148 -17.85 13.49 13.91
N PRO A 149 -18.68 14.28 13.19
CA PRO A 149 -18.87 15.69 13.50
C PRO A 149 -19.23 15.90 14.97
N GLY A 150 -18.54 16.81 15.64
CA GLY A 150 -18.73 17.09 17.05
C GLY A 150 -18.05 16.13 18.03
N SER A 151 -17.33 15.10 17.56
CA SER A 151 -16.59 14.18 18.42
C SER A 151 -15.13 14.59 18.69
N ILE A 152 -14.65 15.64 18.06
CA ILE A 152 -13.33 16.21 18.34
C ILE A 152 -13.49 17.15 19.52
N ALA A 153 -13.51 16.61 20.70
CA ALA A 153 -13.39 17.39 21.92
C ALA A 153 -12.45 16.66 22.89
N ALA A 154 -11.44 17.42 23.30
CA ALA A 154 -10.48 17.20 24.37
C ALA A 154 -9.33 16.26 24.09
#